data_d56c6037c121dbe09a956c9678310e88
#
_entry.id   d56c6037c121dbe09a956c9678310e88
#
_cell.length_a   1.000
_cell.length_b   1.000
_cell.length_c   1.000
_cell.angle_alpha   90.00
_cell.angle_beta   90.00
_cell.angle_gamma   90.00
#
_symmetry.space_group_name_H-M   'P 1'
#
loop_
_entity.id
_entity.type
_entity.pdbx_description
1 polymer ?
#
loop_
_entity_poly.entity_id
_entity_poly.type
_entity_poly.pdbx_seq_one_letter_code
_entity_poly.pdbx_strand_id
1 'polypeptide(L)'
;MKGLYRFGVSLEKELIDEFDAHIKNRNYPNRSEAIRDLIRQELTRKEWNEGGMVAGAVVMTYDHHKRELVNKLLDIQHDFQDCIISTQHVHLDHQHCLEIIAVKGNARSIEELAARIKANMGVKQVSMSLSMAGEADHTHHSH
;
A
#
# COMPACT_ATOMS: atom_id res chain seq x y z
N MET A 1 19.51 8.45 19.16
CA MET A 1 20.04 7.78 17.96
C MET A 1 19.66 6.31 17.98
N LYS A 2 19.26 5.81 16.86
CA LYS A 2 18.93 4.39 16.73
C LYS A 2 20.14 3.61 16.24
N GLY A 3 20.68 2.78 17.09
CA GLY A 3 21.78 1.89 16.71
C GLY A 3 21.29 0.67 15.98
N LEU A 4 22.20 -0.05 15.37
CA LEU A 4 21.89 -1.35 14.79
C LEU A 4 21.98 -2.42 15.86
N TYR A 5 21.03 -3.32 15.85
CA TYR A 5 21.03 -4.49 16.70
C TYR A 5 21.29 -5.71 15.85
N ARG A 6 22.26 -6.51 16.21
CA ARG A 6 22.62 -7.74 15.48
C ARG A 6 22.24 -8.96 16.26
N PHE A 7 21.67 -9.92 15.58
CA PHE A 7 21.30 -11.19 16.18
C PHE A 7 21.37 -12.30 15.14
N GLY A 8 21.42 -13.54 15.62
CA GLY A 8 21.48 -14.69 14.74
C GLY A 8 20.16 -15.47 14.77
N VAL A 9 19.90 -16.17 13.67
CA VAL A 9 18.73 -17.02 13.52
C VAL A 9 19.15 -18.36 12.95
N SER A 10 18.62 -19.45 13.52
CA SER A 10 18.81 -20.79 12.99
C SER A 10 17.62 -21.20 12.15
N LEU A 11 17.89 -21.62 10.93
CA LEU A 11 16.85 -22.06 9.99
C LEU A 11 17.21 -23.40 9.38
N GLU A 12 16.21 -24.16 9.00
CA GLU A 12 16.41 -25.37 8.24
C GLU A 12 17.02 -25.02 6.89
N LYS A 13 17.87 -25.91 6.38
CA LYS A 13 18.56 -25.65 5.11
C LYS A 13 17.60 -25.39 3.95
N GLU A 14 16.51 -26.14 3.89
CA GLU A 14 15.53 -25.98 2.83
C GLU A 14 14.88 -24.61 2.87
N LEU A 15 14.59 -24.12 4.06
CA LEU A 15 13.96 -22.80 4.23
C LEU A 15 14.90 -21.67 3.81
N ILE A 16 16.18 -21.76 4.21
CA ILE A 16 17.14 -20.73 3.82
C ILE A 16 17.42 -20.75 2.33
N ASP A 17 17.42 -21.93 1.71
CA ASP A 17 17.61 -22.01 0.26
C ASP A 17 16.45 -21.35 -0.49
N GLU A 18 15.21 -21.56 -0.05
CA GLU A 18 14.05 -20.89 -0.62
C GLU A 18 14.10 -19.36 -0.40
N PHE A 19 14.52 -18.95 0.79
CA PHE A 19 14.64 -17.54 1.10
C PHE A 19 15.71 -16.88 0.22
N ASP A 20 16.85 -17.53 0.04
CA ASP A 20 17.91 -16.98 -0.82
C ASP A 20 17.45 -16.85 -2.27
N ALA A 21 16.67 -17.81 -2.77
CA ALA A 21 16.07 -17.71 -4.10
C ALA A 21 15.10 -16.53 -4.18
N HIS A 22 14.30 -16.33 -3.15
CA HIS A 22 13.38 -15.21 -3.08
C HIS A 22 14.10 -13.87 -3.08
N ILE A 23 15.19 -13.76 -2.30
CA ILE A 23 16.03 -12.57 -2.24
C ILE A 23 16.55 -12.21 -3.63
N LYS A 24 17.04 -13.19 -4.35
CA LYS A 24 17.57 -13.01 -5.69
C LYS A 24 16.48 -12.55 -6.66
N ASN A 25 15.32 -13.19 -6.60
CA ASN A 25 14.18 -12.84 -7.47
C ASN A 25 13.66 -11.44 -7.22
N ARG A 26 13.74 -10.96 -5.99
CA ARG A 26 13.27 -9.63 -5.60
C ARG A 26 14.36 -8.58 -5.67
N ASN A 27 15.56 -8.95 -6.11
CA ASN A 27 16.70 -8.04 -6.27
C ASN A 27 17.14 -7.37 -4.96
N TYR A 28 16.97 -8.04 -3.84
CA TYR A 28 17.54 -7.54 -2.59
C TYR A 28 19.06 -7.68 -2.61
N PRO A 29 19.82 -6.69 -2.12
CA PRO A 29 21.29 -6.78 -2.11
C PRO A 29 21.83 -7.82 -1.15
N ASN A 30 21.11 -8.13 -0.08
CA ASN A 30 21.56 -9.11 0.92
C ASN A 30 20.41 -9.56 1.78
N ARG A 31 20.66 -10.56 2.63
CA ARG A 31 19.66 -11.10 3.54
C ARG A 31 19.12 -10.07 4.53
N SER A 32 20.00 -9.22 5.03
CA SER A 32 19.58 -8.22 6.02
C SER A 32 18.54 -7.26 5.49
N GLU A 33 18.69 -6.81 4.25
CA GLU A 33 17.70 -5.93 3.62
C GLU A 33 16.36 -6.65 3.42
N ALA A 34 16.42 -7.90 2.98
CA ALA A 34 15.21 -8.70 2.81
C ALA A 34 14.47 -8.90 4.14
N ILE A 35 15.21 -9.19 5.20
CA ILE A 35 14.63 -9.39 6.53
C ILE A 35 14.02 -8.09 7.05
N ARG A 36 14.71 -6.97 6.90
CA ARG A 36 14.15 -5.67 7.30
C ARG A 36 12.84 -5.38 6.60
N ASP A 37 12.80 -5.66 5.31
CA ASP A 37 11.60 -5.41 4.52
C ASP A 37 10.45 -6.30 4.95
N LEU A 38 10.71 -7.58 5.23
CA LEU A 38 9.70 -8.50 5.74
C LEU A 38 9.15 -8.04 7.09
N ILE A 39 10.04 -7.58 7.98
CA ILE A 39 9.62 -7.08 9.27
C ILE A 39 8.74 -5.85 9.12
N ARG A 40 9.13 -4.91 8.27
CA ARG A 40 8.34 -3.71 8.01
C ARG A 40 6.98 -4.05 7.44
N GLN A 41 6.91 -5.00 6.50
CA GLN A 41 5.66 -5.45 5.93
C GLN A 41 4.74 -6.07 6.99
N GLU A 42 5.29 -6.89 7.87
CA GLU A 42 4.51 -7.52 8.94
C GLU A 42 3.99 -6.48 9.92
N LEU A 43 4.80 -5.50 10.30
CA LEU A 43 4.39 -4.44 11.21
C LEU A 43 3.33 -3.53 10.57
N THR A 44 3.45 -3.25 9.30
CA THR A 44 2.43 -2.48 8.56
C THR A 44 1.11 -3.23 8.56
N ARG A 45 1.14 -4.54 8.33
CA ARG A 45 -0.06 -5.36 8.37
C ARG A 45 -0.69 -5.38 9.75
N LYS A 46 0.12 -5.45 10.80
CA LYS A 46 -0.35 -5.40 12.17
C LYS A 46 -1.02 -4.06 12.46
N GLU A 47 -0.39 -2.97 12.08
CA GLU A 47 -0.92 -1.62 12.21
C GLU A 47 -2.27 -1.49 11.50
N TRP A 48 -2.34 -2.05 10.31
CA TRP A 48 -3.57 -2.11 9.53
C TRP A 48 -4.68 -2.82 10.30
N ASN A 49 -4.38 -4.02 10.82
CA ASN A 49 -5.37 -4.82 11.55
C ASN A 49 -5.85 -4.12 12.82
N GLU A 50 -5.01 -3.29 13.41
CA GLU A 50 -5.34 -2.52 14.60
C GLU A 50 -5.97 -1.16 14.27
N GLY A 51 -6.12 -0.85 12.99
CA GLY A 51 -6.68 0.43 12.57
C GLY A 51 -5.74 1.60 12.73
N GLY A 52 -4.42 1.37 12.65
CA GLY A 52 -3.42 2.43 12.78
C GLY A 52 -3.35 3.36 11.59
N MET A 53 -2.48 4.36 11.70
CA MET A 53 -2.29 5.37 10.66
C MET A 53 -1.30 4.89 9.61
N VAL A 54 -1.71 4.98 8.36
CA VAL A 54 -0.89 4.56 7.22
C VAL A 54 -0.94 5.61 6.12
N ALA A 55 -0.01 5.51 5.19
CA ALA A 55 0.02 6.33 3.99
C ALA A 55 0.40 5.46 2.79
N GLY A 56 -0.07 5.83 1.63
CA GLY A 56 0.23 5.07 0.42
C GLY A 56 -0.68 5.44 -0.73
N ALA A 57 -0.99 4.44 -1.54
CA ALA A 57 -1.82 4.67 -2.72
C ALA A 57 -2.84 3.55 -2.92
N VAL A 58 -4.01 3.95 -3.38
CA VAL A 58 -5.03 3.07 -3.92
C VAL A 58 -5.01 3.27 -5.43
N VAL A 59 -4.89 2.19 -6.18
CA VAL A 59 -4.79 2.25 -7.63
C VAL A 59 -5.94 1.45 -8.24
N MET A 60 -6.62 2.03 -9.21
CA MET A 60 -7.71 1.35 -9.88
C MET A 60 -7.69 1.59 -11.38
N THR A 61 -8.26 0.66 -12.13
CA THR A 61 -8.51 0.83 -13.56
C THR A 61 -10.00 0.64 -13.83
N TYR A 62 -10.52 1.44 -14.73
CA TYR A 62 -11.94 1.39 -15.05
C TYR A 62 -12.19 1.97 -16.45
N ASP A 63 -13.41 1.73 -16.97
CA ASP A 63 -13.85 2.27 -18.24
C ASP A 63 -14.42 3.67 -18.04
N HIS A 64 -13.70 4.69 -18.50
CA HIS A 64 -14.09 6.08 -18.28
C HIS A 64 -15.28 6.52 -19.16
N HIS A 65 -15.71 5.72 -20.10
CA HIS A 65 -16.91 6.03 -20.91
C HIS A 65 -18.21 5.74 -20.15
N LYS A 66 -18.15 4.95 -19.11
CA LYS A 66 -19.30 4.66 -18.28
C LYS A 66 -19.51 5.80 -17.29
N ARG A 67 -20.27 6.78 -17.72
CA ARG A 67 -20.49 8.02 -16.95
C ARG A 67 -21.05 7.75 -15.56
N GLU A 68 -21.98 6.82 -15.46
CA GLU A 68 -22.58 6.46 -14.18
C GLU A 68 -21.54 5.91 -13.20
N LEU A 69 -20.64 5.10 -13.70
CA LEU A 69 -19.53 4.58 -12.90
C LEU A 69 -18.61 5.71 -12.43
N VAL A 70 -18.24 6.61 -13.34
CA VAL A 70 -17.37 7.75 -13.02
C VAL A 70 -18.00 8.58 -11.90
N ASN A 71 -19.30 8.85 -11.99
CA ASN A 71 -19.99 9.62 -10.96
C ASN A 71 -20.01 8.91 -9.62
N LYS A 72 -20.22 7.60 -9.61
CA LYS A 72 -20.18 6.81 -8.37
C LYS A 72 -18.80 6.84 -7.73
N LEU A 73 -17.75 6.75 -8.55
CA LEU A 73 -16.38 6.79 -8.04
C LEU A 73 -16.05 8.15 -7.44
N LEU A 74 -16.55 9.23 -8.04
CA LEU A 74 -16.39 10.56 -7.49
C LEU A 74 -17.11 10.71 -6.15
N ASP A 75 -18.31 10.19 -6.05
CA ASP A 75 -19.09 10.23 -4.80
C ASP A 75 -18.39 9.47 -3.68
N ILE A 76 -17.86 8.29 -3.99
CA ILE A 76 -17.10 7.49 -3.02
C ILE A 76 -15.89 8.27 -2.53
N GLN A 77 -15.14 8.86 -3.44
CA GLN A 77 -13.96 9.63 -3.07
C GLN A 77 -14.31 10.85 -2.22
N HIS A 78 -15.44 11.48 -2.52
CA HIS A 78 -15.92 12.59 -1.70
C HIS A 78 -16.20 12.15 -0.26
N ASP A 79 -16.78 10.97 -0.09
CA ASP A 79 -17.07 10.43 1.24
C ASP A 79 -15.80 10.15 2.05
N PHE A 80 -14.67 9.96 1.38
CA PHE A 80 -13.39 9.65 2.02
C PHE A 80 -12.37 10.77 1.89
N GLN A 81 -12.83 11.99 1.64
CA GLN A 81 -11.93 13.13 1.40
C GLN A 81 -10.95 13.38 2.54
N ASP A 82 -11.29 12.99 3.76
CA ASP A 82 -10.41 13.19 4.92
C ASP A 82 -9.13 12.36 4.83
N CYS A 83 -9.15 11.27 4.11
CA CYS A 83 -7.95 10.45 3.95
C CYS A 83 -7.34 10.51 2.55
N ILE A 84 -7.93 11.26 1.62
CA ILE A 84 -7.39 11.42 0.28
C ILE A 84 -6.55 12.69 0.21
N ILE A 85 -5.29 12.53 -0.18
CA ILE A 85 -4.36 13.65 -0.34
C ILE A 85 -4.47 14.24 -1.75
N SER A 86 -4.43 13.38 -2.75
CA SER A 86 -4.49 13.79 -4.14
C SER A 86 -4.89 12.62 -5.02
N THR A 87 -5.32 12.92 -6.23
CA THR A 87 -5.73 11.92 -7.20
C THR A 87 -5.11 12.26 -8.55
N GLN A 88 -4.59 11.25 -9.25
CA GLN A 88 -4.04 11.39 -10.56
C GLN A 88 -4.77 10.48 -11.54
N HIS A 89 -5.20 11.03 -12.67
CA HIS A 89 -5.84 10.28 -13.74
C HIS A 89 -4.87 10.10 -14.89
N VAL A 90 -4.78 8.87 -15.38
CA VAL A 90 -3.93 8.54 -16.52
C VAL A 90 -4.77 7.77 -17.53
N HIS A 91 -4.83 8.26 -18.76
CA HIS A 91 -5.50 7.55 -19.84
C HIS A 91 -4.60 6.45 -20.35
N LEU A 92 -5.08 5.21 -20.28
CA LEU A 92 -4.34 4.05 -20.78
C LEU A 92 -4.60 3.81 -22.27
N ASP A 93 -5.85 3.98 -22.67
CA ASP A 93 -6.29 3.84 -24.06
C ASP A 93 -7.60 4.60 -24.23
N HIS A 94 -8.31 4.42 -25.35
CA HIS A 94 -9.55 5.13 -25.62
C HIS A 94 -10.64 4.83 -24.60
N GLN A 95 -10.56 3.72 -23.92
CA GLN A 95 -11.63 3.22 -23.09
C GLN A 95 -11.26 3.20 -21.61
N HIS A 96 -10.00 2.91 -21.30
CA HIS A 96 -9.58 2.66 -19.93
C HIS A 96 -8.78 3.79 -19.33
N CYS A 97 -9.04 4.04 -18.06
CA CYS A 97 -8.36 5.04 -17.26
C CYS A 97 -7.72 4.35 -16.05
N LEU A 98 -6.53 4.78 -15.71
CA LEU A 98 -5.87 4.43 -14.47
C LEU A 98 -6.00 5.61 -13.52
N GLU A 99 -6.44 5.34 -12.30
CA GLU A 99 -6.53 6.38 -11.29
C GLU A 99 -5.67 5.99 -10.10
N ILE A 100 -4.84 6.93 -9.66
CA ILE A 100 -3.93 6.74 -8.53
C ILE A 100 -4.36 7.71 -7.44
N ILE A 101 -4.76 7.17 -6.30
CA ILE A 101 -5.26 7.95 -5.18
C ILE A 101 -4.24 7.89 -4.05
N ALA A 102 -3.57 9.01 -3.79
CA ALA A 102 -2.65 9.10 -2.67
C ALA A 102 -3.46 9.28 -1.39
N VAL A 103 -3.21 8.44 -0.40
CA VAL A 103 -4.00 8.39 0.82
C VAL A 103 -3.12 8.45 2.06
N LYS A 104 -3.69 9.01 3.13
CA LYS A 104 -3.09 8.99 4.45
C LYS A 104 -4.23 9.01 5.47
N GLY A 105 -4.20 8.11 6.41
CA GLY A 105 -5.23 8.08 7.43
C GLY A 105 -5.30 6.75 8.13
N ASN A 106 -6.42 6.52 8.77
CA ASN A 106 -6.69 5.27 9.46
C ASN A 106 -6.76 4.13 8.45
N ALA A 107 -6.03 3.05 8.72
CA ALA A 107 -5.95 1.92 7.81
C ALA A 107 -7.33 1.33 7.47
N ARG A 108 -8.22 1.26 8.45
CA ARG A 108 -9.57 0.71 8.22
C ARG A 108 -10.37 1.58 7.27
N SER A 109 -10.23 2.90 7.38
CA SER A 109 -10.92 3.83 6.47
C SER A 109 -10.44 3.67 5.03
N ILE A 110 -9.13 3.51 4.86
CA ILE A 110 -8.55 3.32 3.53
C ILE A 110 -8.95 1.97 2.95
N GLU A 111 -8.98 0.92 3.78
CA GLU A 111 -9.46 -0.39 3.36
C GLU A 111 -10.92 -0.32 2.92
N GLU A 112 -11.75 0.40 3.66
CA GLU A 112 -13.15 0.59 3.31
C GLU A 112 -13.30 1.35 2.00
N LEU A 113 -12.49 2.38 1.78
CA LEU A 113 -12.46 3.11 0.51
C LEU A 113 -12.20 2.15 -0.66
N ALA A 114 -11.16 1.34 -0.54
CA ALA A 114 -10.79 0.38 -1.60
C ALA A 114 -11.91 -0.64 -1.83
N ALA A 115 -12.53 -1.12 -0.76
CA ALA A 115 -13.61 -2.10 -0.85
C ALA A 115 -14.83 -1.50 -1.54
N ARG A 116 -15.19 -0.26 -1.23
CA ARG A 116 -16.32 0.40 -1.87
C ARG A 116 -16.07 0.66 -3.35
N ILE A 117 -14.84 1.01 -3.70
CA ILE A 117 -14.46 1.17 -5.11
C ILE A 117 -14.59 -0.17 -5.83
N LYS A 118 -14.03 -1.22 -5.25
CA LYS A 118 -14.03 -2.55 -5.87
C LYS A 118 -15.43 -3.13 -6.06
N ALA A 119 -16.37 -2.73 -5.23
CA ALA A 119 -17.74 -3.22 -5.30
C ALA A 119 -18.51 -2.73 -6.53
N ASN A 120 -17.99 -1.73 -7.23
CA ASN A 120 -18.67 -1.18 -8.40
C ASN A 120 -18.38 -1.98 -9.66
N MET A 121 -19.44 -2.33 -10.36
CA MET A 121 -19.35 -3.01 -11.64
C MET A 121 -18.66 -2.08 -12.65
N GLY A 122 -17.67 -2.61 -13.37
CA GLY A 122 -16.91 -1.83 -14.35
C GLY A 122 -15.54 -1.40 -13.85
N VAL A 123 -15.28 -1.49 -12.54
CA VAL A 123 -13.94 -1.35 -12.01
C VAL A 123 -13.21 -2.66 -12.28
N LYS A 124 -12.09 -2.56 -13.00
CA LYS A 124 -11.38 -3.74 -13.47
C LYS A 124 -10.43 -4.31 -12.43
N GLN A 125 -9.74 -3.44 -11.73
CA GLN A 125 -8.73 -3.85 -10.78
C GLN A 125 -8.56 -2.77 -9.73
N VAL A 126 -8.41 -3.20 -8.47
CA VAL A 126 -8.09 -2.31 -7.35
C VAL A 126 -6.95 -2.92 -6.58
N SER A 127 -5.93 -2.15 -6.33
CA SER A 127 -4.81 -2.56 -5.49
C SER A 127 -4.43 -1.45 -4.54
N MET A 128 -3.79 -1.82 -3.44
CA MET A 128 -3.31 -0.88 -2.43
C MET A 128 -1.86 -1.17 -2.10
N SER A 129 -1.12 -0.11 -1.88
CA SER A 129 0.21 -0.21 -1.32
C SER A 129 0.31 0.81 -0.19
N LEU A 130 0.41 0.30 1.04
CA LEU A 130 0.40 1.13 2.23
C LEU A 130 1.64 0.90 3.07
N SER A 131 2.06 1.92 3.79
CA SER A 131 3.14 1.84 4.76
C SER A 131 2.75 2.61 6.01
N MET A 132 3.42 2.33 7.12
CA MET A 132 3.14 3.05 8.36
C MET A 132 3.53 4.51 8.22
N ALA A 133 2.63 5.40 8.62
CA ALA A 133 2.84 6.84 8.51
C ALA A 133 3.43 7.45 9.77
N GLY A 134 3.21 6.82 10.92
CA GLY A 134 3.56 7.43 12.22
C GLY A 134 5.05 7.48 12.51
N GLU A 135 5.85 6.57 11.98
CA GLU A 135 7.28 6.52 12.28
C GLU A 135 8.07 7.66 11.66
N ALA A 136 7.59 8.19 10.55
CA ALA A 136 8.27 9.28 9.88
C ALA A 136 8.34 10.54 10.76
N ASP A 137 7.34 10.73 11.61
CA ASP A 137 7.27 11.91 12.47
C ASP A 137 8.33 11.90 13.55
N HIS A 138 8.67 10.71 14.05
CA HIS A 138 9.63 10.60 15.12
C HIS A 138 11.06 10.85 14.68
N THR A 139 11.36 10.60 13.42
CA THR A 139 12.70 10.80 12.90
C THR A 139 13.00 12.26 12.59
N HIS A 140 11.97 13.06 12.39
CA HIS A 140 12.14 14.46 12.04
C HIS A 140 12.29 15.38 13.23
N HIS A 141 11.90 14.91 14.40
CA HIS A 141 11.94 15.72 15.60
C HIS A 141 13.31 15.79 16.27
N SER A 142 14.26 15.05 15.75
CA SER A 142 15.62 15.06 16.27
C SER A 142 16.48 16.21 15.73
N HIS A 143 15.91 17.06 14.95
CA HIS A 143 16.62 18.23 14.42
C HIS A 143 16.57 19.44 15.35
#